data_60ae76a3f009e0fcd09570a9d1377c2a
#
_entry.id   60ae76a3f009e0fcd09570a9d1377c2a
#
_cell.length_a   1.000
_cell.length_b   1.000
_cell.length_c   1.000
_cell.angle_alpha   90.00
_cell.angle_beta   90.00
_cell.angle_gamma   90.00
#
_symmetry.space_group_name_H-M   'P 1'
#
loop_
_entity.id
_entity.type
_entity.pdbx_description
1 polymer ?
#
loop_
_entity_poly.entity_id
_entity_poly.type
_entity_poly.pdbx_seq_one_letter_code
_entity_poly.pdbx_strand_id
1 'polypeptide(L)'
;WGESIIIGVAEAGKEIATRPFQLVTGRVWKGTAFGGARGRTDVPKIVDWYMEGKINIDDLITHTMPLDEINTAFDLMHEGKSIRSVIVY
;
A
#
# COMPACT_ATOMS: atom_id res chain seq x y z
N TRP A 1 -7.02 5.98 23.26
CA TRP A 1 -7.70 4.72 22.96
C TRP A 1 -7.72 4.41 21.45
N GLY A 2 -6.96 5.12 20.63
CA GLY A 2 -6.88 4.85 19.20
C GLY A 2 -5.98 3.66 18.87
N GLU A 3 -6.16 3.10 17.68
CA GLU A 3 -5.28 2.07 17.11
C GLU A 3 -4.35 2.71 16.07
N SER A 4 -3.07 2.33 16.09
CA SER A 4 -2.10 2.63 15.06
C SER A 4 -1.77 1.35 14.30
N ILE A 5 -1.93 1.37 12.99
CA ILE A 5 -1.75 0.18 12.15
C ILE A 5 -0.58 0.40 11.21
N ILE A 6 0.42 -0.47 11.30
CA ILE A 6 1.59 -0.45 10.42
C ILE A 6 1.25 -1.26 9.17
N ILE A 7 1.24 -0.60 8.04
CA ILE A 7 0.88 -1.18 6.73
C ILE A 7 2.07 -1.21 5.75
N GLY A 8 3.06 -0.35 5.94
CA GLY A 8 4.25 -0.30 5.11
C GLY A 8 5.20 -1.45 5.40
N VAL A 9 5.91 -1.91 4.39
CA VAL A 9 6.95 -2.94 4.51
C VAL A 9 8.29 -2.23 4.58
N ALA A 10 8.85 -2.13 5.78
CA ALA A 10 10.19 -1.59 5.96
C ALA A 10 11.25 -2.59 5.51
N GLU A 11 12.43 -2.08 5.17
CA GLU A 11 13.60 -2.89 4.87
C GLU A 11 13.93 -3.86 6.00
N ALA A 12 14.40 -5.06 5.67
CA ALA A 12 14.80 -6.06 6.66
C ALA A 12 15.85 -5.50 7.64
N GLY A 13 15.67 -5.80 8.92
CA GLY A 13 16.54 -5.31 10.00
C GLY A 13 16.21 -3.90 10.50
N LYS A 14 15.24 -3.21 9.93
CA LYS A 14 14.75 -1.96 10.50
C LYS A 14 13.82 -2.22 11.68
N GLU A 15 13.95 -1.39 12.70
CA GLU A 15 13.20 -1.50 13.95
C GLU A 15 12.37 -0.24 14.19
N ILE A 16 11.27 -0.40 14.91
CA ILE A 16 10.51 0.69 15.49
C ILE A 16 10.75 0.71 16.99
N ALA A 17 10.99 1.91 17.52
CA ALA A 17 11.14 2.12 18.95
C ALA A 17 10.03 3.02 19.49
N THR A 18 9.51 2.69 20.64
CA THR A 18 8.55 3.53 21.34
C THR A 18 8.77 3.53 22.84
N ARG A 19 8.28 4.56 23.50
CA ARG A 19 8.26 4.60 24.96
C ARG A 19 7.15 3.69 25.48
N PRO A 20 7.42 2.72 26.37
CA PRO A 20 6.40 1.79 26.89
C PRO A 20 5.18 2.48 27.49
N PHE A 21 5.36 3.66 28.07
CA PHE A 21 4.27 4.43 28.67
C PHE A 21 3.17 4.80 27.65
N GLN A 22 3.51 4.95 26.39
CA GLN A 22 2.50 5.19 25.35
C GLN A 22 1.53 4.01 25.20
N LEU A 23 2.00 2.78 25.40
CA LEU A 23 1.15 1.59 25.36
C LEU A 23 0.39 1.37 26.65
N VAL A 24 1.02 1.63 27.81
CA VAL A 24 0.39 1.55 29.13
C VAL A 24 -0.86 2.45 29.23
N THR A 25 -0.85 3.59 28.54
CA THR A 25 -1.98 4.52 28.52
C THR A 25 -3.14 4.09 27.60
N GLY A 26 -3.13 2.86 27.09
CA GLY A 26 -4.25 2.27 26.35
C GLY A 26 -4.19 2.44 24.83
N ARG A 27 -3.05 2.84 24.27
CA ARG A 27 -2.84 2.84 22.81
C ARG A 27 -2.55 1.45 22.31
N VAL A 28 -2.90 1.19 21.07
CA VAL A 28 -2.66 -0.10 20.40
C VAL A 28 -1.76 0.13 19.18
N TRP A 29 -0.70 -0.67 19.09
CA TRP A 29 0.07 -0.84 17.87
C TRP A 29 -0.15 -2.24 17.32
N LYS A 30 -0.48 -2.32 16.06
CA LYS A 30 -0.62 -3.60 15.37
C LYS A 30 -0.18 -3.46 13.91
N GLY A 31 0.09 -4.57 13.28
CA GLY A 31 0.40 -4.62 11.86
C GLY A 31 -0.72 -5.29 11.08
N THR A 32 -0.65 -5.17 9.77
CA THR A 32 -1.49 -5.93 8.86
C THR A 32 -0.67 -6.31 7.63
N ALA A 33 -0.76 -7.56 7.22
CA ALA A 33 -0.19 -8.03 5.97
C ALA A 33 -1.29 -8.04 4.91
N PHE A 34 -1.06 -7.33 3.80
CA PHE A 34 -2.01 -7.25 2.69
C PHE A 34 -3.42 -6.80 3.12
N GLY A 35 -3.50 -5.86 4.09
CA GLY A 35 -4.75 -5.38 4.65
C GLY A 35 -5.58 -6.43 5.40
N GLY A 36 -4.99 -7.58 5.76
CA GLY A 36 -5.70 -8.72 6.35
C GLY A 36 -6.59 -9.48 5.34
N ALA A 37 -6.41 -9.24 4.06
CA ALA A 37 -7.23 -9.81 3.01
C ALA A 37 -7.01 -11.33 2.84
N ARG A 38 -8.09 -12.01 2.49
CA ARG A 38 -8.09 -13.39 2.01
C ARG A 38 -7.99 -13.37 0.49
N GLY A 39 -6.77 -13.39 -0.06
CA GLY A 39 -6.51 -13.11 -1.46
C GLY A 39 -7.41 -13.86 -2.45
N ARG A 40 -7.65 -15.14 -2.22
CA ARG A 40 -8.51 -15.96 -3.11
C ARG A 40 -9.99 -15.57 -3.11
N THR A 41 -10.46 -14.92 -2.04
CA THR A 41 -11.86 -14.52 -1.88
C THR A 41 -12.03 -13.03 -2.14
N ASP A 42 -11.13 -12.22 -1.57
CA ASP A 42 -11.31 -10.77 -1.54
C ASP A 42 -10.85 -10.10 -2.84
N VAL A 43 -9.80 -10.64 -3.50
CA VAL A 43 -9.33 -10.06 -4.77
C VAL A 43 -10.38 -10.18 -5.88
N PRO A 44 -11.00 -11.35 -6.15
CA PRO A 44 -12.10 -11.44 -7.10
C PRO A 44 -13.26 -10.50 -6.77
N LYS A 45 -13.61 -10.39 -5.50
CA LYS A 45 -14.69 -9.49 -5.05
C LYS A 45 -14.36 -8.01 -5.33
N ILE A 46 -13.11 -7.59 -5.12
CA ILE A 46 -12.66 -6.23 -5.44
C ILE A 46 -12.71 -5.99 -6.95
N VAL A 47 -12.30 -6.98 -7.75
CA VAL A 47 -12.41 -6.92 -9.21
C VAL A 47 -13.86 -6.77 -9.66
N ASP A 48 -14.79 -7.54 -9.07
CA ASP A 48 -16.21 -7.41 -9.36
C ASP A 48 -16.73 -6.02 -9.03
N TRP A 49 -16.34 -5.45 -7.89
CA TRP A 49 -16.72 -4.09 -7.51
C TRP A 49 -16.19 -3.04 -8.50
N TYR A 50 -14.97 -3.23 -9.00
CA TYR A 50 -14.41 -2.36 -10.03
C TYR A 50 -15.19 -2.48 -11.34
N MET A 51 -15.46 -3.70 -11.81
CA MET A 51 -16.20 -3.95 -13.04
C MET A 51 -17.64 -3.45 -12.97
N GLU A 52 -18.25 -3.45 -11.78
CA GLU A 52 -19.58 -2.90 -11.52
C GLU A 52 -19.59 -1.36 -11.32
N GLY A 53 -18.43 -0.72 -11.35
CA GLY A 53 -18.29 0.72 -11.15
C GLY A 53 -18.51 1.19 -9.70
N LYS A 54 -18.45 0.27 -8.73
CA LYS A 54 -18.63 0.59 -7.30
C LYS A 54 -17.39 1.23 -6.67
N ILE A 55 -16.23 0.98 -7.23
CA ILE A 55 -14.95 1.54 -6.80
C ILE A 55 -14.19 2.09 -7.99
N ASN A 56 -13.48 3.20 -7.78
CA ASN A 56 -12.59 3.78 -8.79
C ASN A 56 -11.14 3.44 -8.41
N ILE A 57 -10.47 2.69 -9.27
CA ILE A 57 -9.05 2.33 -9.13
C ILE A 57 -8.21 3.05 -10.21
N ASP A 58 -8.82 3.42 -11.34
CA ASP A 58 -8.13 4.00 -12.48
C ASP A 58 -7.37 5.28 -12.12
N ASP A 59 -7.96 6.12 -11.28
CA ASP A 59 -7.34 7.37 -10.83
C ASP A 59 -6.05 7.17 -10.01
N LEU A 60 -5.81 5.95 -9.52
CA LEU A 60 -4.56 5.61 -8.84
C LEU A 60 -3.39 5.42 -9.81
N ILE A 61 -3.67 5.18 -11.09
CA ILE A 61 -2.66 5.05 -12.15
C ILE A 61 -2.27 6.46 -12.59
N THR A 62 -1.16 6.95 -12.06
CA THR A 62 -0.68 8.31 -12.34
C THR A 62 0.24 8.39 -13.54
N HIS A 63 0.89 7.28 -13.88
CA HIS A 63 1.85 7.20 -14.99
C HIS A 63 1.74 5.87 -15.72
N THR A 64 1.81 5.93 -17.04
CA THR A 64 1.96 4.76 -17.90
C THR A 64 3.16 4.95 -18.81
N MET A 65 3.98 3.94 -18.99
CA MET A 65 5.19 4.01 -19.81
C MET A 65 5.61 2.63 -20.34
N PRO A 66 6.41 2.58 -21.40
CA PRO A 66 6.94 1.33 -21.91
C PRO A 66 8.05 0.77 -21.01
N LEU A 67 8.44 -0.50 -21.25
CA LEU A 67 9.42 -1.20 -20.42
C LEU A 67 10.80 -0.54 -20.41
N ASP A 68 11.23 0.09 -21.48
CA ASP A 68 12.52 0.79 -21.55
C ASP A 68 12.61 2.01 -20.63
N GLU A 69 11.48 2.52 -20.17
CA GLU A 69 11.40 3.62 -19.19
C GLU A 69 11.24 3.16 -17.73
N ILE A 70 11.42 1.86 -17.43
CA ILE A 70 11.19 1.33 -16.07
C ILE A 70 12.02 2.04 -15.00
N ASN A 71 13.22 2.47 -15.29
CA ASN A 71 14.05 3.23 -14.34
C ASN A 71 13.43 4.58 -14.00
N THR A 72 12.82 5.25 -14.97
CA THR A 72 12.06 6.50 -14.74
C THR A 72 10.88 6.25 -13.80
N ALA A 73 10.19 5.10 -13.92
CA ALA A 73 9.12 4.73 -13.00
C ALA A 73 9.61 4.60 -11.55
N PHE A 74 10.78 4.00 -11.34
CA PHE A 74 11.40 3.93 -10.01
C PHE A 74 11.84 5.29 -9.48
N ASP A 75 12.38 6.16 -10.33
CA ASP A 75 12.77 7.51 -9.94
C ASP A 75 11.54 8.32 -9.49
N LEU A 76 10.44 8.28 -10.23
CA LEU A 76 9.18 8.91 -9.87
C LEU A 76 8.62 8.39 -8.54
N MET A 77 8.77 7.10 -8.28
CA MET A 77 8.37 6.49 -7.01
C MET A 77 9.23 7.01 -5.85
N HIS A 78 10.55 7.07 -6.00
CA HIS A 78 11.47 7.59 -4.98
C HIS A 78 11.24 9.08 -4.70
N GLU A 79 10.89 9.85 -5.72
CA GLU A 79 10.57 11.28 -5.59
C GLU A 79 9.17 11.55 -5.02
N GLY A 80 8.37 10.50 -4.80
CA GLY A 80 6.99 10.63 -4.31
C GLY A 80 6.03 11.27 -5.32
N LYS A 81 6.35 11.24 -6.61
CA LYS A 81 5.55 11.81 -7.70
C LYS A 81 4.57 10.82 -8.33
N SER A 82 4.69 9.55 -8.01
CA SER A 82 3.82 8.48 -8.54
C SER A 82 3.06 7.78 -7.42
N ILE A 83 1.75 7.62 -7.60
CA ILE A 83 0.95 6.72 -6.78
C ILE A 83 1.09 5.29 -7.33
N ARG A 84 0.89 5.14 -8.64
CA ARG A 84 1.05 3.89 -9.37
C ARG A 84 1.60 4.19 -10.77
N SER A 85 2.75 3.62 -11.06
CA SER A 85 3.29 3.57 -12.43
C SER A 85 3.01 2.19 -13.03
N VAL A 86 2.46 2.15 -14.23
CA VAL A 86 2.14 0.92 -14.95
C VAL A 86 3.02 0.82 -16.20
N ILE A 87 3.67 -0.31 -16.34
CA ILE A 87 4.44 -0.63 -17.55
C ILE A 87 3.50 -1.32 -18.55
N VAL A 88 3.46 -0.80 -19.75
CA VAL A 88 2.67 -1.34 -20.87
C VAL A 88 3.62 -1.92 -21.92
N TYR A 89 3.37 -3.14 -22.34
CA TYR A 89 4.14 -3.87 -23.35
C TYR A 89 3.56 -3.68 -24.75
#